data_374c054136f4aa79d6a4046f1f1286da
#
_entry.id   374c054136f4aa79d6a4046f1f1286da
#
_cell.length_a   1.000
_cell.length_b   1.000
_cell.length_c   1.000
_cell.angle_alpha   90.00
_cell.angle_beta   90.00
_cell.angle_gamma   90.00
#
_symmetry.space_group_name_H-M   'P 1'
#
loop_
_entity.id
_entity.type
_entity.pdbx_description
1 polymer ?
#
loop_
_entity_poly.entity_id
_entity_poly.type
_entity_poly.pdbx_seq_one_letter_code
_entity_poly.pdbx_strand_id
1 'polypeptide(L)'
;MNTFGTAFRVSIFGESHGPSVGVAIDGCPAGLSFWREELMADLSRRKGLTPGTTKRKETDEPEILSGIHKGYTTGFPVVIYTANRDIKSGDYEMFSSVPRPGHADFTSGFKYKGFADMRGGGHFSGRLTWGMVTAGYFAKKILSPAIITARLVEAGGEEDIEGAIRKATETNDTIGGVVECLVRNVPKGLGEP
;
A
#
# COMPACT_ATOMS: atom_id res chain seq x y z
N MET A 1 8.07 0.33 12.91
CA MET A 1 7.24 -0.82 13.32
C MET A 1 6.40 -1.21 12.12
N ASN A 2 6.42 -2.48 11.71
CA ASN A 2 5.76 -2.96 10.48
C ASN A 2 4.41 -3.62 10.75
N THR A 3 4.03 -3.66 12.04
CA THR A 3 2.77 -4.23 12.54
C THR A 3 1.98 -3.17 13.26
N PHE A 4 0.70 -3.08 13.00
CA PHE A 4 -0.25 -2.16 13.64
C PHE A 4 -1.63 -2.80 13.82
N GLY A 5 -2.49 -2.17 14.62
CA GLY A 5 -3.81 -2.68 15.01
C GLY A 5 -3.76 -3.50 16.31
N THR A 6 -4.91 -3.67 16.95
CA THR A 6 -5.07 -4.40 18.21
C THR A 6 -5.86 -5.68 18.00
N ALA A 7 -7.14 -5.59 17.67
CA ALA A 7 -7.99 -6.75 17.39
C ALA A 7 -7.79 -7.27 15.96
N PHE A 8 -7.67 -6.38 14.98
CA PHE A 8 -7.32 -6.67 13.60
C PHE A 8 -5.89 -6.16 13.39
N ARG A 9 -4.92 -7.08 13.39
CA ARG A 9 -3.49 -6.78 13.32
C ARG A 9 -2.96 -7.01 11.92
N VAL A 10 -2.24 -6.02 11.41
CA VAL A 10 -1.69 -6.04 10.06
C VAL A 10 -0.17 -5.94 10.15
N SER A 11 0.53 -6.92 9.58
CA SER A 11 1.99 -6.90 9.42
C SER A 11 2.32 -6.85 7.93
N ILE A 12 2.97 -5.78 7.48
CA ILE A 12 3.43 -5.62 6.11
C ILE A 12 4.87 -6.11 6.02
N PHE A 13 5.21 -6.91 5.02
CA PHE A 13 6.54 -7.47 4.83
C PHE A 13 7.02 -7.36 3.38
N GLY A 14 8.31 -7.58 3.21
CA GLY A 14 9.02 -7.53 1.93
C GLY A 14 9.66 -6.18 1.64
N GLU A 15 10.42 -6.12 0.57
CA GLU A 15 11.11 -4.94 0.06
C GLU A 15 10.80 -4.73 -1.42
N SER A 16 10.91 -3.48 -1.88
CA SER A 16 10.54 -3.10 -3.26
C SER A 16 11.27 -3.90 -4.33
N HIS A 17 12.54 -4.21 -4.11
CA HIS A 17 13.39 -5.01 -5.01
C HIS A 17 13.80 -6.36 -4.38
N GLY A 18 13.15 -6.75 -3.28
CA GLY A 18 13.18 -8.12 -2.77
C GLY A 18 12.31 -9.07 -3.63
N PRO A 19 12.24 -10.36 -3.29
CA PRO A 19 11.48 -11.34 -4.07
C PRO A 19 9.98 -11.03 -4.15
N SER A 20 9.42 -10.47 -3.09
CA SER A 20 7.98 -10.21 -2.97
C SER A 20 7.70 -9.10 -1.96
N VAL A 21 6.47 -8.60 -2.02
CA VAL A 21 5.85 -7.82 -0.94
C VAL A 21 4.54 -8.48 -0.55
N GLY A 22 4.15 -8.33 0.72
CA GLY A 22 2.95 -8.99 1.20
C GLY A 22 2.44 -8.45 2.51
N VAL A 23 1.41 -9.12 3.02
CA VAL A 23 0.75 -8.82 4.28
C VAL A 23 0.38 -10.10 5.01
N ALA A 24 0.55 -10.08 6.32
CA ALA A 24 -0.02 -11.04 7.26
C ALA A 24 -1.05 -10.30 8.12
N ILE A 25 -2.26 -10.85 8.19
CA ILE A 25 -3.39 -10.29 8.92
C ILE A 25 -3.81 -11.29 9.97
N ASP A 26 -3.77 -10.88 11.24
CA ASP A 26 -4.26 -11.66 12.36
C ASP A 26 -5.53 -11.00 12.96
N GLY A 27 -6.44 -11.80 13.52
CA GLY A 27 -7.72 -11.32 14.01
C GLY A 27 -8.78 -11.10 12.93
N CYS A 28 -8.58 -11.64 11.73
CA CYS A 28 -9.61 -11.64 10.69
C CYS A 28 -10.68 -12.69 11.05
N PRO A 29 -11.98 -12.31 11.20
CA PRO A 29 -13.03 -13.26 11.53
C PRO A 29 -13.16 -14.39 10.51
N ALA A 30 -13.56 -15.58 10.95
CA ALA A 30 -13.90 -16.66 10.04
C ALA A 30 -15.21 -16.37 9.28
N GLY A 31 -15.31 -16.89 8.05
CA GLY A 31 -16.54 -16.84 7.25
C GLY A 31 -16.73 -15.56 6.42
N LEU A 32 -15.76 -14.66 6.37
CA LEU A 32 -15.81 -13.55 5.41
C LEU A 32 -15.56 -14.09 4.00
N SER A 33 -16.42 -13.73 3.04
CA SER A 33 -16.23 -14.10 1.64
C SER A 33 -14.97 -13.46 1.05
N PHE A 34 -14.20 -14.24 0.30
CA PHE A 34 -13.05 -13.78 -0.46
C PHE A 34 -13.28 -13.98 -1.95
N TRP A 35 -13.21 -12.88 -2.70
CA TRP A 35 -13.27 -12.88 -4.15
C TRP A 35 -12.02 -12.20 -4.70
N ARG A 36 -11.26 -12.93 -5.48
CA ARG A 36 -10.01 -12.44 -6.07
C ARG A 36 -10.24 -11.19 -6.92
N GLU A 37 -11.33 -11.17 -7.67
CA GLU A 37 -11.72 -10.09 -8.56
C GLU A 37 -11.97 -8.78 -7.80
N GLU A 38 -12.61 -8.85 -6.64
CA GLU A 38 -12.84 -7.68 -5.77
C GLU A 38 -11.52 -7.13 -5.22
N LEU A 39 -10.62 -8.00 -4.77
CA LEU A 39 -9.29 -7.59 -4.32
C LEU A 39 -8.49 -6.97 -5.46
N MET A 40 -8.54 -7.56 -6.66
CA MET A 40 -7.86 -7.01 -7.84
C MET A 40 -8.43 -5.65 -8.25
N ALA A 41 -9.73 -5.41 -8.09
CA ALA A 41 -10.34 -4.10 -8.33
C ALA A 41 -9.78 -3.03 -7.39
N ASP A 42 -9.62 -3.34 -6.09
CA ASP A 42 -8.99 -2.44 -5.12
C ASP A 42 -7.50 -2.20 -5.45
N LEU A 43 -6.76 -3.26 -5.77
CA LEU A 43 -5.35 -3.19 -6.12
C LEU A 43 -5.11 -2.41 -7.41
N SER A 44 -6.01 -2.48 -8.38
CA SER A 44 -5.90 -1.73 -9.64
C SER A 44 -5.94 -0.23 -9.42
N ARG A 45 -6.73 0.26 -8.46
CA ARG A 45 -6.78 1.68 -8.09
C ARG A 45 -5.46 2.21 -7.52
N ARG A 46 -4.63 1.35 -6.93
CA ARG A 46 -3.29 1.68 -6.43
C ARG A 46 -2.30 1.89 -7.58
N LYS A 47 -2.51 1.21 -8.70
CA LYS A 47 -1.61 1.34 -9.86
C LYS A 47 -1.70 2.76 -10.41
N GLY A 48 -0.56 3.39 -10.58
CA GLY A 48 -0.48 4.71 -11.18
C GLY A 48 -0.88 4.67 -12.65
N LEU A 49 -2.17 4.93 -12.91
CA LEU A 49 -2.74 5.00 -14.26
C LEU A 49 -2.87 6.45 -14.77
N THR A 50 -2.59 7.43 -13.89
CA THR A 50 -2.70 8.86 -14.20
C THR A 50 -1.34 9.46 -14.56
N PRO A 51 -1.28 10.54 -15.38
CA PRO A 51 -0.06 11.29 -15.63
C PRO A 51 0.65 11.68 -14.32
N GLY A 52 1.99 11.68 -14.33
CA GLY A 52 2.80 12.01 -13.14
C GLY A 52 3.05 10.84 -12.17
N THR A 53 2.50 9.65 -12.42
CA THR A 53 2.72 8.47 -11.58
C THR A 53 3.85 7.58 -12.13
N THR A 54 4.35 6.65 -11.30
CA THR A 54 5.44 5.73 -11.66
C THR A 54 5.11 4.89 -12.89
N LYS A 55 6.13 4.66 -13.74
CA LYS A 55 6.03 3.82 -14.94
C LYS A 55 6.21 2.31 -14.63
N ARG A 56 6.42 1.92 -13.37
CA ARG A 56 6.63 0.52 -12.99
C ARG A 56 5.41 -0.33 -13.34
N LYS A 57 5.65 -1.42 -14.08
CA LYS A 57 4.60 -2.34 -14.54
C LYS A 57 4.69 -3.65 -13.76
N GLU A 58 3.90 -3.76 -12.70
CA GLU A 58 3.74 -5.01 -11.95
C GLU A 58 2.38 -5.61 -12.22
N THR A 59 2.29 -6.93 -12.30
CA THR A 59 1.00 -7.63 -12.42
C THR A 59 0.17 -7.48 -11.17
N ASP A 60 0.84 -7.39 -10.00
CA ASP A 60 0.22 -7.31 -8.67
C ASP A 60 -0.70 -8.49 -8.33
N GLU A 61 -0.47 -9.64 -8.98
CA GLU A 61 -1.26 -10.84 -8.76
C GLU A 61 -1.12 -11.36 -7.33
N PRO A 62 -2.22 -11.46 -6.56
CA PRO A 62 -2.16 -11.95 -5.19
C PRO A 62 -2.02 -13.48 -5.17
N GLU A 63 -1.07 -13.95 -4.37
CA GLU A 63 -0.89 -15.36 -4.03
C GLU A 63 -1.23 -15.58 -2.56
N ILE A 64 -2.12 -16.53 -2.28
CA ILE A 64 -2.63 -16.82 -0.94
C ILE A 64 -1.81 -17.96 -0.34
N LEU A 65 -1.18 -17.70 0.81
CA LEU A 65 -0.42 -18.72 1.55
C LEU A 65 -1.24 -19.33 2.69
N SER A 66 -2.13 -18.57 3.31
CA SER A 66 -2.86 -18.99 4.50
C SER A 66 -4.17 -18.21 4.68
N GLY A 67 -5.06 -18.75 5.49
CA GLY A 67 -6.22 -18.03 6.03
C GLY A 67 -7.45 -18.01 5.13
N ILE A 68 -7.39 -18.60 3.92
CA ILE A 68 -8.54 -18.69 2.99
C ILE A 68 -8.76 -20.16 2.61
N HIS A 69 -10.00 -20.63 2.73
CA HIS A 69 -10.42 -21.95 2.32
C HIS A 69 -11.80 -21.90 1.66
N LYS A 70 -11.95 -22.50 0.47
CA LYS A 70 -13.19 -22.53 -0.32
C LYS A 70 -13.86 -21.16 -0.48
N GLY A 71 -13.07 -20.10 -0.68
CA GLY A 71 -13.56 -18.73 -0.87
C GLY A 71 -13.99 -18.01 0.41
N TYR A 72 -13.58 -18.48 1.60
CA TYR A 72 -13.89 -17.85 2.88
C TYR A 72 -12.67 -17.77 3.78
N THR A 73 -12.62 -16.76 4.63
CA THR A 73 -11.63 -16.67 5.70
C THR A 73 -11.83 -17.78 6.72
N THR A 74 -10.73 -18.32 7.25
CA THR A 74 -10.76 -19.46 8.19
C THR A 74 -10.74 -19.03 9.66
N GLY A 75 -10.46 -17.76 9.96
CA GLY A 75 -10.20 -17.28 11.32
C GLY A 75 -8.73 -17.44 11.75
N PHE A 76 -7.91 -18.17 10.99
CA PHE A 76 -6.46 -18.19 11.17
C PHE A 76 -5.82 -17.01 10.43
N PRO A 77 -4.51 -16.71 10.67
CA PRO A 77 -3.86 -15.62 10.00
C PRO A 77 -3.98 -15.71 8.47
N VAL A 78 -4.45 -14.62 7.86
CA VAL A 78 -4.52 -14.47 6.40
C VAL A 78 -3.18 -13.94 5.92
N VAL A 79 -2.49 -14.70 5.07
CA VAL A 79 -1.20 -14.32 4.50
C VAL A 79 -1.30 -14.30 2.98
N ILE A 80 -1.10 -13.12 2.41
CA ILE A 80 -1.17 -12.89 0.96
C ILE A 80 0.05 -12.08 0.54
N TYR A 81 0.64 -12.42 -0.60
CA TYR A 81 1.79 -11.71 -1.17
C TYR A 81 1.65 -11.58 -2.68
N THR A 82 2.52 -10.78 -3.27
CA THR A 82 2.74 -10.70 -4.72
C THR A 82 4.23 -10.70 -5.03
N ALA A 83 4.63 -11.43 -6.07
CA ALA A 83 6.01 -11.44 -6.52
C ALA A 83 6.39 -10.09 -7.17
N ASN A 84 7.61 -9.64 -6.95
CA ASN A 84 8.19 -8.51 -7.66
C ASN A 84 8.80 -9.03 -8.97
N ARG A 85 8.40 -8.48 -10.10
CA ARG A 85 8.86 -8.91 -11.43
C ARG A 85 9.59 -7.80 -12.20
N ASP A 86 9.23 -6.55 -12.00
CA ASP A 86 9.87 -5.39 -12.64
C ASP A 86 10.93 -4.78 -11.71
N ILE A 87 12.08 -5.48 -11.59
CA ILE A 87 13.19 -5.12 -10.70
C ILE A 87 14.35 -4.58 -11.52
N LYS A 88 14.66 -3.28 -11.37
CA LYS A 88 15.83 -2.60 -11.98
C LYS A 88 16.76 -2.12 -10.88
N SER A 89 17.53 -3.03 -10.29
CA SER A 89 18.34 -2.75 -9.10
C SER A 89 19.56 -1.87 -9.37
N GLY A 90 20.14 -1.90 -10.58
CA GLY A 90 21.35 -1.13 -10.93
C GLY A 90 21.20 0.38 -10.79
N ASP A 91 19.99 0.91 -10.99
CA ASP A 91 19.70 2.34 -10.90
C ASP A 91 19.80 2.89 -9.46
N TYR A 92 19.94 2.02 -8.46
CA TYR A 92 19.87 2.39 -7.04
C TYR A 92 21.19 2.23 -6.27
N GLU A 93 22.24 1.69 -6.87
CA GLU A 93 23.52 1.43 -6.20
C GLU A 93 24.17 2.73 -5.66
N MET A 94 24.06 3.83 -6.40
CA MET A 94 24.61 5.12 -5.99
C MET A 94 23.94 5.68 -4.73
N PHE A 95 22.68 5.34 -4.44
CA PHE A 95 21.95 5.89 -3.31
C PHE A 95 22.37 5.29 -1.97
N SER A 96 23.18 4.23 -1.97
CA SER A 96 23.83 3.71 -0.77
C SER A 96 24.85 4.69 -0.21
N SER A 97 25.52 5.48 -1.07
CA SER A 97 26.53 6.47 -0.70
C SER A 97 26.01 7.92 -0.74
N VAL A 98 25.03 8.20 -1.58
CA VAL A 98 24.43 9.53 -1.73
C VAL A 98 22.92 9.43 -1.51
N PRO A 99 22.45 9.61 -0.25
CA PRO A 99 21.04 9.51 0.10
C PRO A 99 20.19 10.53 -0.67
N ARG A 100 19.04 10.10 -1.16
CA ARG A 100 18.10 10.98 -1.87
C ARG A 100 17.39 11.92 -0.89
N PRO A 101 17.30 13.22 -1.18
CA PRO A 101 16.48 14.16 -0.41
C PRO A 101 15.01 13.71 -0.41
N GLY A 102 14.33 13.86 0.73
CA GLY A 102 12.91 13.51 0.87
C GLY A 102 12.62 12.01 0.95
N HIS A 103 13.64 11.13 0.89
CA HIS A 103 13.51 9.68 1.07
C HIS A 103 14.06 9.22 2.42
N ALA A 104 13.76 7.96 2.78
CA ALA A 104 14.22 7.36 4.03
C ALA A 104 15.68 6.85 3.97
N ASP A 105 16.41 7.06 2.88
CA ASP A 105 17.74 6.48 2.67
C ASP A 105 18.71 6.81 3.82
N PHE A 106 18.82 8.09 4.19
CA PHE A 106 19.70 8.56 5.25
C PHE A 106 19.28 8.01 6.62
N THR A 107 18.01 8.21 7.00
CA THR A 107 17.53 7.82 8.33
C THR A 107 17.50 6.31 8.52
N SER A 108 17.22 5.53 7.47
CA SER A 108 17.27 4.07 7.51
C SER A 108 18.70 3.55 7.67
N GLY A 109 19.67 4.18 7.03
CA GLY A 109 21.08 3.86 7.18
C GLY A 109 21.51 3.87 8.66
N PHE A 110 21.12 4.90 9.40
CA PHE A 110 21.36 4.98 10.86
C PHE A 110 20.55 3.96 11.63
N LYS A 111 19.22 3.92 11.41
CA LYS A 111 18.32 3.09 12.20
C LYS A 111 18.62 1.59 12.07
N TYR A 112 18.94 1.15 10.87
CA TYR A 112 19.21 -0.26 10.57
C TYR A 112 20.69 -0.56 10.36
N LYS A 113 21.57 0.37 10.71
CA LYS A 113 23.05 0.20 10.71
C LYS A 113 23.58 -0.28 9.35
N GLY A 114 22.97 0.17 8.24
CA GLY A 114 23.35 -0.21 6.89
C GLY A 114 22.90 -1.60 6.44
N PHE A 115 22.15 -2.37 7.25
CA PHE A 115 21.68 -3.72 6.88
C PHE A 115 20.34 -3.75 6.14
N ALA A 116 19.64 -2.61 6.01
CA ALA A 116 18.39 -2.57 5.25
C ALA A 116 18.65 -2.67 3.74
N ASP A 117 17.84 -3.47 3.05
CA ASP A 117 17.82 -3.45 1.58
C ASP A 117 17.10 -2.20 1.10
N MET A 118 17.87 -1.21 0.62
CA MET A 118 17.34 0.08 0.17
C MET A 118 17.12 0.16 -1.34
N ARG A 119 17.32 -0.93 -2.08
CA ARG A 119 17.05 -0.97 -3.52
C ARG A 119 15.58 -0.65 -3.81
N GLY A 120 15.33 0.30 -4.70
CA GLY A 120 13.97 0.79 -4.99
C GLY A 120 13.25 1.42 -3.80
N GLY A 121 13.98 1.89 -2.77
CA GLY A 121 13.45 2.40 -1.51
C GLY A 121 13.14 1.31 -0.47
N GLY A 122 13.40 0.04 -0.79
CA GLY A 122 13.28 -1.09 0.12
C GLY A 122 11.89 -1.22 0.74
N HIS A 123 11.86 -1.34 2.05
CA HIS A 123 10.62 -1.40 2.83
C HIS A 123 9.91 -0.03 2.95
N PHE A 124 10.58 1.08 2.62
CA PHE A 124 10.00 2.43 2.63
C PHE A 124 9.38 2.83 1.28
N SER A 125 9.41 1.93 0.31
CA SER A 125 8.83 2.16 -1.01
C SER A 125 7.30 2.21 -0.99
N GLY A 126 6.71 3.04 -1.84
CA GLY A 126 5.28 3.01 -2.12
C GLY A 126 4.75 1.65 -2.59
N ARG A 127 5.65 0.73 -3.02
CA ARG A 127 5.33 -0.66 -3.35
C ARG A 127 4.65 -1.39 -2.18
N LEU A 128 5.05 -1.10 -0.95
CA LEU A 128 4.54 -1.74 0.28
C LEU A 128 3.07 -1.39 0.56
N THR A 129 2.54 -0.32 -0.04
CA THR A 129 1.11 0.02 0.04
C THR A 129 0.21 -1.06 -0.56
N TRP A 130 0.75 -1.98 -1.36
CA TRP A 130 0.06 -3.17 -1.83
C TRP A 130 -0.51 -3.98 -0.64
N GLY A 131 0.29 -4.20 0.39
CA GLY A 131 -0.13 -4.88 1.61
C GLY A 131 -1.21 -4.11 2.38
N MET A 132 -1.11 -2.76 2.42
CA MET A 132 -2.14 -1.91 3.04
C MET A 132 -3.50 -2.04 2.34
N VAL A 133 -3.52 -1.98 1.00
CA VAL A 133 -4.75 -2.12 0.21
C VAL A 133 -5.35 -3.51 0.38
N THR A 134 -4.49 -4.56 0.39
CA THR A 134 -4.94 -5.94 0.63
C THR A 134 -5.56 -6.09 2.02
N ALA A 135 -4.97 -5.53 3.07
CA ALA A 135 -5.57 -5.52 4.41
C ALA A 135 -6.90 -4.74 4.44
N GLY A 136 -6.94 -3.60 3.74
CA GLY A 136 -8.14 -2.76 3.60
C GLY A 136 -9.32 -3.48 2.95
N TYR A 137 -9.08 -4.41 2.03
CA TYR A 137 -10.11 -5.25 1.45
C TYR A 137 -10.85 -6.07 2.52
N PHE A 138 -10.13 -6.73 3.43
CA PHE A 138 -10.75 -7.48 4.53
C PHE A 138 -11.38 -6.56 5.57
N ALA A 139 -10.71 -5.46 5.91
CA ALA A 139 -11.23 -4.49 6.87
C ALA A 139 -12.59 -3.90 6.42
N LYS A 140 -12.77 -3.59 5.14
CA LYS A 140 -14.06 -3.14 4.58
C LYS A 140 -15.17 -4.16 4.78
N LYS A 141 -14.87 -5.46 4.64
CA LYS A 141 -15.86 -6.53 4.86
C LYS A 141 -16.23 -6.68 6.35
N ILE A 142 -15.27 -6.53 7.25
CA ILE A 142 -15.50 -6.54 8.70
C ILE A 142 -16.38 -5.35 9.11
N LEU A 143 -16.16 -4.20 8.53
CA LEU A 143 -16.86 -2.95 8.85
C LEU A 143 -18.24 -2.83 8.19
N SER A 144 -18.67 -3.80 7.37
CA SER A 144 -20.00 -3.77 6.76
C SER A 144 -21.09 -3.57 7.85
N PRO A 145 -22.10 -2.67 7.63
CA PRO A 145 -22.47 -1.99 6.40
C PRO A 145 -21.79 -0.62 6.14
N ALA A 146 -20.72 -0.29 6.83
CA ALA A 146 -20.01 0.98 6.59
C ALA A 146 -19.46 1.05 5.16
N ILE A 147 -19.61 2.21 4.54
CA ILE A 147 -19.14 2.50 3.18
C ILE A 147 -18.00 3.51 3.28
N ILE A 148 -16.82 3.12 2.84
CA ILE A 148 -15.61 3.94 2.86
C ILE A 148 -15.29 4.39 1.45
N THR A 149 -15.23 5.71 1.23
CA THR A 149 -14.84 6.33 -0.04
C THR A 149 -13.71 7.31 0.18
N ALA A 150 -12.74 7.34 -0.72
CA ALA A 150 -11.65 8.31 -0.69
C ALA A 150 -11.44 8.90 -2.08
N ARG A 151 -11.14 10.22 -2.11
CA ARG A 151 -10.85 10.96 -3.34
C ARG A 151 -9.78 12.01 -3.09
N LEU A 152 -8.99 12.30 -4.10
CA LEU A 152 -8.14 13.48 -4.11
C LEU A 152 -9.04 14.70 -4.37
N VAL A 153 -8.92 15.73 -3.53
CA VAL A 153 -9.75 16.95 -3.62
C VAL A 153 -8.94 18.17 -3.99
N GLU A 154 -7.62 18.12 -3.81
CA GLU A 154 -6.72 19.22 -4.09
C GLU A 154 -5.33 18.67 -4.47
N ALA A 155 -4.63 19.32 -5.38
CA ALA A 155 -3.25 19.06 -5.70
C ALA A 155 -2.47 20.38 -5.83
N GLY A 156 -1.36 20.52 -5.10
CA GLY A 156 -0.54 21.74 -5.12
C GLY A 156 -1.24 23.00 -4.62
N GLY A 157 -2.29 22.88 -3.82
CA GLY A 157 -3.12 24.00 -3.37
C GLY A 157 -4.26 24.37 -4.34
N GLU A 158 -4.45 23.60 -5.41
CA GLU A 158 -5.43 23.88 -6.47
C GLU A 158 -6.50 22.78 -6.55
N GLU A 159 -7.74 23.18 -6.82
CA GLU A 159 -8.85 22.25 -7.08
C GLU A 159 -8.80 21.67 -8.50
N ASP A 160 -8.16 22.37 -9.46
CA ASP A 160 -7.82 21.81 -10.79
C ASP A 160 -6.65 20.85 -10.69
N ILE A 161 -6.94 19.65 -10.23
CA ILE A 161 -5.96 18.59 -9.98
C ILE A 161 -5.14 18.25 -11.23
N GLU A 162 -5.81 18.13 -12.39
CA GLU A 162 -5.14 17.77 -13.64
C GLU A 162 -4.20 18.86 -14.13
N GLY A 163 -4.62 20.12 -14.03
CA GLY A 163 -3.81 21.29 -14.34
C GLY A 163 -2.58 21.41 -13.45
N ALA A 164 -2.76 21.21 -12.14
CA ALA A 164 -1.67 21.26 -11.17
C ALA A 164 -0.63 20.15 -11.41
N ILE A 165 -1.08 18.90 -11.68
CA ILE A 165 -0.18 17.77 -12.00
C ILE A 165 0.57 18.04 -13.31
N ARG A 166 -0.11 18.53 -14.36
CA ARG A 166 0.51 18.87 -15.63
C ARG A 166 1.60 19.91 -15.45
N LYS A 167 1.31 21.01 -14.75
CA LYS A 167 2.28 22.09 -14.46
C LYS A 167 3.50 21.58 -13.73
N ALA A 168 3.31 20.76 -12.67
CA ALA A 168 4.42 20.15 -11.93
C ALA A 168 5.27 19.24 -12.81
N THR A 169 4.62 18.47 -13.71
CA THR A 169 5.34 17.59 -14.66
C THR A 169 6.18 18.39 -15.66
N GLU A 170 5.63 19.50 -16.18
CA GLU A 170 6.31 20.39 -17.13
C GLU A 170 7.55 21.08 -16.51
N THR A 171 7.46 21.41 -15.22
CA THR A 171 8.55 22.07 -14.47
C THR A 171 9.49 21.07 -13.78
N ASN A 172 9.27 19.76 -13.91
CA ASN A 172 9.99 18.70 -13.18
C ASN A 172 9.98 18.92 -11.65
N ASP A 173 8.85 19.37 -11.12
CA ASP A 173 8.65 19.64 -9.70
C ASP A 173 7.73 18.57 -9.08
N THR A 174 7.60 18.59 -7.75
CA THR A 174 6.71 17.75 -6.99
C THR A 174 5.70 18.60 -6.23
N ILE A 175 4.45 18.14 -6.16
CA ILE A 175 3.36 18.79 -5.42
C ILE A 175 2.73 17.82 -4.45
N GLY A 176 2.22 18.37 -3.34
CA GLY A 176 1.40 17.63 -2.39
C GLY A 176 -0.06 17.56 -2.85
N GLY A 177 -0.89 16.91 -2.06
CA GLY A 177 -2.33 16.86 -2.32
C GLY A 177 -3.12 16.62 -1.04
N VAL A 178 -4.42 16.91 -1.09
CA VAL A 178 -5.38 16.66 -0.01
C VAL A 178 -6.32 15.53 -0.43
N VAL A 179 -6.38 14.49 0.40
CA VAL A 179 -7.30 13.37 0.22
C VAL A 179 -8.43 13.49 1.24
N GLU A 180 -9.66 13.53 0.73
CA GLU A 180 -10.85 13.40 1.55
C GLU A 180 -11.25 11.93 1.68
N CYS A 181 -11.49 11.47 2.90
CA CYS A 181 -12.03 10.14 3.17
C CYS A 181 -13.38 10.27 3.90
N LEU A 182 -14.43 9.73 3.31
CA LEU A 182 -15.78 9.71 3.88
C LEU A 182 -16.17 8.30 4.27
N VAL A 183 -16.66 8.14 5.50
CA VAL A 183 -17.23 6.88 5.99
C VAL A 183 -18.70 7.11 6.29
N ARG A 184 -19.58 6.34 5.65
CA ARG A 184 -21.02 6.40 5.82
C ARG A 184 -21.56 5.10 6.42
N ASN A 185 -22.77 5.14 6.95
CA ASN A 185 -23.45 3.97 7.57
C ASN A 185 -22.62 3.33 8.69
N VAL A 186 -21.92 4.17 9.46
CA VAL A 186 -21.10 3.69 10.58
C VAL A 186 -22.01 3.19 11.69
N PRO A 187 -21.84 1.94 12.15
CA PRO A 187 -22.56 1.44 13.31
C PRO A 187 -22.27 2.27 14.56
N LYS A 188 -23.30 2.49 15.41
CA LYS A 188 -23.09 3.17 16.69
C LYS A 188 -22.13 2.35 17.56
N GLY A 189 -21.18 3.03 18.20
CA GLY A 189 -20.18 2.41 19.07
C GLY A 189 -18.98 1.78 18.33
N LEU A 190 -18.81 2.06 17.04
CA LEU A 190 -17.60 1.71 16.32
C LEU A 190 -16.49 2.73 16.65
N GLY A 191 -15.32 2.23 17.00
CA GLY A 191 -14.16 3.02 17.40
C GLY A 191 -14.07 3.22 18.90
N GLU A 192 -13.01 3.93 19.31
CA GLU A 192 -12.80 4.33 20.69
C GLU A 192 -13.58 5.63 20.96
N PRO A 193 -14.14 5.81 22.17
CA PRO A 193 -14.84 7.03 22.54
C PRO A 193 -13.90 8.24 22.66
#